data_09b24e59583ea47b3ec7f3acb374a755
#
_entry.id   09b24e59583ea47b3ec7f3acb374a755
#
_cell.length_a   1.000
_cell.length_b   1.000
_cell.length_c   1.000
_cell.angle_alpha   90.00
_cell.angle_beta   90.00
_cell.angle_gamma   90.00
#
_symmetry.space_group_name_H-M   'P 1'
#
loop_
_entity.id
_entity.type
_entity.pdbx_description
1 polymer ?
#
loop_
_entity_poly.entity_id
_entity_poly.type
_entity_poly.pdbx_seq_one_letter_code
_entity_poly.pdbx_strand_id
1 'polypeptide(L)'
;MKLNLKNFNVRKSAPYIAGSYGLPENAERYTIKAQGLIGIDVFKEDKITLIDIEGGQTCEVIAFNSKGKNNQSIIGQKNHGEAKFVKYILTNSSDKKVLLEKLKKKNIDFNKTQSSNFFDETTIEKDKIKFSAEEDGFILFAAPGEDMQVNQQNAPSNIEVLIERKNNNQNKLDSFLPEPLATPVEEFLIKDSTAITYEIKKGDYVQIIDLYGRQCSDFMAFDSNALQKGMESSIDTTVSRFIHGGSYPMPGLHSKYYDKNMEPLVDVVQDTIGRHDTFGTACTRKSYEDQGYFGHINCSDNFNYVLDPYSVEKRLGWSAINLFFNTSIDSNNVIFSDMPWSRPGDYVLFQAQKDLVCVSSACPSDTDPSNDWNPTDIYVRVYNEKNRFSKSIGYRKNADSDFMLTKETGFHPRTSKLTKDMMDSSGFWIPNKYNNYGTIAEYEACRNNVIVMDLSSLRKFEILGPDAEE
;
A
#
# COMPACT_ATOMS: atom_id res chain seq x y z
N MET A 1 -4.68 -38.67 27.87
CA MET A 1 -5.65 -38.27 26.85
C MET A 1 -4.83 -37.82 25.63
N LYS A 2 -4.71 -38.64 24.57
CA LYS A 2 -4.00 -38.21 23.35
C LYS A 2 -4.84 -37.14 22.69
N LEU A 3 -4.40 -35.89 22.77
CA LEU A 3 -4.95 -34.79 22.00
C LEU A 3 -4.90 -35.16 20.52
N ASN A 4 -6.06 -35.40 19.95
CA ASN A 4 -6.18 -35.77 18.54
C ASN A 4 -6.04 -34.49 17.73
N LEU A 5 -4.80 -34.10 17.44
CA LEU A 5 -4.43 -32.92 16.66
C LEU A 5 -5.06 -32.88 15.26
N LYS A 6 -5.69 -33.98 14.82
CA LYS A 6 -6.45 -34.00 13.57
C LYS A 6 -7.75 -33.21 13.57
N ASN A 7 -8.27 -32.84 14.75
CA ASN A 7 -9.50 -32.04 14.88
C ASN A 7 -9.22 -30.57 15.20
N PHE A 8 -7.99 -30.17 15.41
CA PHE A 8 -7.62 -28.81 15.19
C PHE A 8 -7.52 -28.61 13.69
N ASN A 9 -8.66 -28.32 13.07
CA ASN A 9 -8.65 -27.43 11.97
C ASN A 9 -8.09 -26.11 12.53
N VAL A 10 -6.78 -26.01 12.48
CA VAL A 10 -6.15 -24.72 12.34
C VAL A 10 -6.85 -24.16 11.13
N ARG A 11 -7.86 -23.33 11.31
CA ARG A 11 -8.34 -22.45 10.26
C ARG A 11 -7.09 -21.76 9.80
N LYS A 12 -6.56 -22.19 8.68
CA LYS A 12 -5.66 -21.39 7.90
C LYS A 12 -6.33 -20.05 7.87
N SER A 13 -5.65 -19.10 8.43
CA SER A 13 -6.18 -17.82 8.69
C SER A 13 -7.11 -17.45 7.61
N ALA A 14 -8.19 -17.47 8.04
CA ALA A 14 -9.21 -17.03 7.30
C ALA A 14 -9.20 -16.70 6.04
N PRO A 15 -10.02 -16.63 5.56
CA PRO A 15 -10.44 -16.81 4.41
C PRO A 15 -9.66 -16.54 3.28
N TYR A 16 -8.85 -16.08 3.63
CA TYR A 16 -8.02 -15.81 2.97
C TYR A 16 -7.37 -16.85 2.95
N ILE A 17 -7.79 -17.63 2.60
CA ILE A 17 -7.11 -18.41 1.95
C ILE A 17 -6.91 -17.77 0.76
N ALA A 18 -5.93 -17.18 1.00
CA ALA A 18 -5.57 -16.48 -0.09
C ALA A 18 -5.33 -17.31 -1.26
N GLY A 19 -4.93 -18.45 -1.10
CA GLY A 19 -4.85 -19.31 -2.24
C GLY A 19 -6.15 -19.49 -2.99
N SER A 20 -7.26 -19.26 -2.35
CA SER A 20 -8.52 -19.19 -3.03
C SER A 20 -8.81 -17.81 -3.55
N TYR A 21 -8.03 -16.87 -3.11
CA TYR A 21 -8.16 -15.51 -3.49
C TYR A 21 -6.89 -14.98 -4.10
N GLY A 22 -5.89 -15.82 -4.24
CA GLY A 22 -4.73 -15.53 -5.05
C GLY A 22 -5.24 -15.08 -6.41
N LEU A 23 -4.85 -13.89 -6.80
CA LEU A 23 -5.15 -13.44 -8.14
C LEU A 23 -4.43 -14.36 -9.12
N PRO A 24 -5.02 -14.64 -10.28
CA PRO A 24 -4.28 -15.22 -11.39
C PRO A 24 -3.02 -14.39 -11.66
N GLU A 25 -2.00 -15.06 -12.15
CA GLU A 25 -0.80 -14.40 -12.62
C GLU A 25 -1.19 -13.22 -13.53
N ASN A 26 -0.61 -12.04 -13.25
CA ASN A 26 -0.92 -10.81 -13.99
C ASN A 26 -2.29 -10.19 -13.75
N ALA A 27 -2.99 -10.57 -12.71
CA ALA A 27 -4.27 -9.96 -12.37
C ALA A 27 -4.09 -8.78 -11.40
N GLU A 28 -4.94 -7.80 -11.59
CA GLU A 28 -5.12 -6.65 -10.71
C GLU A 28 -6.52 -6.74 -10.09
N ARG A 29 -6.66 -6.29 -8.84
CA ARG A 29 -7.94 -6.21 -8.15
C ARG A 29 -8.27 -4.77 -7.82
N TYR A 30 -9.51 -4.39 -8.07
CA TYR A 30 -10.04 -3.08 -7.72
C TYR A 30 -11.43 -3.25 -7.08
N THR A 31 -11.66 -2.55 -5.97
CA THR A 31 -12.97 -2.53 -5.33
C THR A 31 -13.65 -1.19 -5.60
N ILE A 32 -14.77 -1.23 -6.30
CA ILE A 32 -15.66 -0.08 -6.45
C ILE A 32 -16.49 0.00 -5.19
N LYS A 33 -16.29 1.02 -4.38
CA LYS A 33 -17.11 1.24 -3.18
C LYS A 33 -18.55 1.52 -3.58
N ALA A 34 -19.49 1.12 -2.73
CA ALA A 34 -20.91 1.53 -2.86
C ALA A 34 -21.00 3.03 -3.10
N GLN A 35 -21.81 3.47 -4.06
CA GLN A 35 -21.91 4.85 -4.55
C GLN A 35 -20.60 5.41 -5.13
N GLY A 36 -19.63 4.56 -5.41
CA GLY A 36 -18.31 4.92 -5.92
C GLY A 36 -18.14 4.80 -7.42
N LEU A 37 -17.02 5.31 -7.89
CA LEU A 37 -16.62 5.33 -9.29
C LEU A 37 -15.10 5.18 -9.38
N ILE A 38 -14.62 4.30 -10.25
CA ILE A 38 -13.20 4.16 -10.58
C ILE A 38 -12.99 4.19 -12.10
N GLY A 39 -11.79 4.57 -12.53
CA GLY A 39 -11.41 4.59 -13.95
C GLY A 39 -10.09 3.86 -14.16
N ILE A 40 -10.09 2.89 -15.06
CA ILE A 40 -8.96 1.98 -15.30
C ILE A 40 -8.59 1.96 -16.78
N ASP A 41 -7.30 2.05 -17.07
CA ASP A 41 -6.78 1.82 -18.42
C ASP A 41 -6.80 0.32 -18.71
N VAL A 42 -7.29 -0.06 -19.89
CA VAL A 42 -7.33 -1.44 -20.36
C VAL A 42 -6.64 -1.57 -21.70
N PHE A 43 -6.03 -2.72 -21.94
CA PHE A 43 -5.35 -3.04 -23.16
C PHE A 43 -6.06 -4.17 -23.90
N LYS A 44 -5.87 -4.22 -25.19
CA LYS A 44 -6.48 -5.26 -26.03
C LYS A 44 -6.18 -6.65 -25.48
N GLU A 45 -7.24 -7.45 -25.35
CA GLU A 45 -7.24 -8.82 -24.84
C GLU A 45 -7.01 -8.96 -23.32
N ASP A 46 -6.99 -7.84 -22.56
CA ASP A 46 -7.14 -7.92 -21.12
C ASP A 46 -8.49 -8.58 -20.80
N LYS A 47 -8.49 -9.50 -19.84
CA LYS A 47 -9.74 -10.14 -19.38
C LYS A 47 -10.22 -9.42 -18.13
N ILE A 48 -11.46 -9.00 -18.16
CA ILE A 48 -12.11 -8.27 -17.08
C ILE A 48 -13.19 -9.14 -16.47
N THR A 49 -13.16 -9.29 -15.15
CA THR A 49 -14.21 -9.99 -14.38
C THR A 49 -14.82 -9.01 -13.41
N LEU A 50 -16.11 -8.78 -13.51
CA LEU A 50 -16.91 -8.07 -12.50
C LEU A 50 -17.50 -9.09 -11.54
N ILE A 51 -17.53 -8.75 -10.25
CA ILE A 51 -18.09 -9.61 -9.19
C ILE A 51 -19.01 -8.75 -8.33
N ASP A 52 -20.28 -9.12 -8.29
CA ASP A 52 -21.24 -8.58 -7.32
C ASP A 52 -21.03 -9.30 -5.99
N ILE A 53 -20.42 -8.61 -5.01
CA ILE A 53 -19.96 -9.25 -3.78
C ILE A 53 -21.12 -9.73 -2.91
N GLU A 54 -22.15 -8.91 -2.79
CA GLU A 54 -23.28 -9.15 -1.88
C GLU A 54 -24.57 -9.58 -2.63
N GLY A 55 -24.62 -9.36 -3.93
CA GLY A 55 -25.80 -9.57 -4.78
C GLY A 55 -26.70 -8.35 -4.87
N GLY A 56 -27.42 -8.22 -5.96
CA GLY A 56 -28.40 -7.15 -6.19
C GLY A 56 -27.80 -5.79 -6.54
N GLN A 57 -26.46 -5.68 -6.71
CA GLN A 57 -25.78 -4.42 -6.98
C GLN A 57 -25.50 -4.21 -8.47
N THR A 58 -26.16 -3.22 -9.07
CA THR A 58 -25.87 -2.84 -10.46
C THR A 58 -24.46 -2.26 -10.59
N CYS A 59 -23.78 -2.59 -11.69
CA CYS A 59 -22.53 -1.96 -12.09
C CYS A 59 -22.73 -1.19 -13.40
N GLU A 60 -22.63 0.15 -13.38
CA GLU A 60 -22.65 0.98 -14.58
C GLU A 60 -21.25 1.07 -15.18
N VAL A 61 -21.08 0.69 -16.43
CA VAL A 61 -19.79 0.64 -17.12
C VAL A 61 -19.80 1.51 -18.37
N ILE A 62 -18.77 2.37 -18.49
CA ILE A 62 -18.58 3.23 -19.65
C ILE A 62 -17.18 2.98 -20.22
N ALA A 63 -17.10 2.60 -21.49
CA ALA A 63 -15.84 2.38 -22.18
C ALA A 63 -15.53 3.51 -23.18
N PHE A 64 -14.25 3.89 -23.22
CA PHE A 64 -13.70 4.89 -24.14
C PHE A 64 -12.49 4.31 -24.84
N ASN A 65 -12.37 4.53 -26.15
CA ASN A 65 -11.18 4.13 -26.88
C ASN A 65 -9.98 5.08 -26.60
N SER A 66 -8.81 4.76 -27.13
CA SER A 66 -7.58 5.54 -26.98
C SER A 66 -7.68 7.00 -27.45
N LYS A 67 -8.71 7.34 -28.28
CA LYS A 67 -9.01 8.70 -28.73
C LYS A 67 -10.03 9.44 -27.86
N GLY A 68 -10.43 8.85 -26.73
CA GLY A 68 -11.41 9.42 -25.81
C GLY A 68 -12.87 9.34 -26.29
N LYS A 69 -13.16 8.60 -27.36
CA LYS A 69 -14.53 8.43 -27.86
C LYS A 69 -15.20 7.27 -27.12
N ASN A 70 -16.45 7.51 -26.68
CA ASN A 70 -17.26 6.46 -26.07
C ASN A 70 -17.50 5.32 -27.07
N ASN A 71 -17.13 4.11 -26.66
CA ASN A 71 -17.23 2.91 -27.47
C ASN A 71 -17.44 1.67 -26.60
N GLN A 72 -18.67 1.25 -26.44
CA GLN A 72 -19.01 0.06 -25.62
C GLN A 72 -18.61 -1.26 -26.30
N SER A 73 -18.25 -1.25 -27.59
CA SER A 73 -17.75 -2.45 -28.26
C SER A 73 -16.41 -2.94 -27.68
N ILE A 74 -15.65 -2.06 -26.99
CA ILE A 74 -14.43 -2.43 -26.27
C ILE A 74 -14.68 -3.56 -25.28
N ILE A 75 -15.86 -3.55 -24.64
CA ILE A 75 -16.27 -4.57 -23.68
C ILE A 75 -17.25 -5.58 -24.27
N GLY A 76 -17.29 -5.70 -25.60
CA GLY A 76 -18.19 -6.62 -26.32
C GLY A 76 -19.68 -6.29 -26.18
N GLN A 77 -20.02 -5.07 -25.76
CA GLN A 77 -21.41 -4.67 -25.53
C GLN A 77 -21.91 -3.69 -26.61
N LYS A 78 -23.23 -3.70 -26.83
CA LYS A 78 -23.90 -2.62 -27.56
C LYS A 78 -24.19 -1.48 -26.59
N ASN A 79 -24.22 -0.25 -27.09
CA ASN A 79 -24.63 0.91 -26.30
C ASN A 79 -26.10 0.76 -25.86
N HIS A 80 -26.35 0.79 -24.55
CA HIS A 80 -27.65 0.46 -24.03
C HIS A 80 -28.42 1.61 -23.36
N GLY A 81 -27.76 2.67 -22.93
CA GLY A 81 -28.43 3.74 -22.24
C GLY A 81 -27.57 4.97 -22.01
N GLU A 82 -28.15 6.01 -21.47
CA GLU A 82 -27.44 7.20 -21.08
C GLU A 82 -26.73 6.95 -19.75
N ALA A 83 -25.46 7.36 -19.64
CA ALA A 83 -24.66 7.24 -18.45
C ALA A 83 -25.13 8.21 -17.35
N LYS A 84 -26.13 7.85 -16.61
CA LYS A 84 -26.80 8.73 -15.62
C LYS A 84 -26.01 8.85 -14.34
N PHE A 85 -25.59 7.74 -13.76
CA PHE A 85 -24.96 7.71 -12.45
C PHE A 85 -23.52 8.24 -12.48
N VAL A 86 -22.74 7.82 -13.44
CA VAL A 86 -21.36 8.34 -13.62
C VAL A 86 -21.39 9.85 -13.81
N LYS A 87 -22.31 10.38 -14.65
CA LYS A 87 -22.48 11.83 -14.82
C LYS A 87 -22.84 12.52 -13.52
N TYR A 88 -23.76 11.95 -12.74
CA TYR A 88 -24.15 12.48 -11.43
C TYR A 88 -22.97 12.58 -10.47
N ILE A 89 -22.19 11.50 -10.30
CA ILE A 89 -21.03 11.51 -9.43
C ILE A 89 -19.98 12.53 -9.88
N LEU A 90 -19.67 12.57 -11.18
CA LEU A 90 -18.64 13.47 -11.70
C LEU A 90 -19.01 14.95 -11.58
N THR A 91 -20.30 15.27 -11.59
CA THR A 91 -20.76 16.67 -11.45
C THR A 91 -20.91 17.12 -10.00
N ASN A 92 -21.25 16.20 -9.09
CA ASN A 92 -21.65 16.56 -7.73
C ASN A 92 -20.63 16.19 -6.63
N SER A 93 -19.58 15.45 -6.98
CA SER A 93 -18.58 15.03 -5.99
C SER A 93 -17.28 15.83 -6.12
N SER A 94 -16.95 16.58 -5.07
CA SER A 94 -15.68 17.32 -4.97
C SER A 94 -14.45 16.38 -5.00
N ASP A 95 -14.65 15.13 -4.58
CA ASP A 95 -13.59 14.13 -4.44
C ASP A 95 -13.11 13.58 -5.79
N LYS A 96 -13.77 13.92 -6.89
CA LYS A 96 -13.48 13.36 -8.23
C LYS A 96 -12.70 14.31 -9.15
N LYS A 97 -12.14 15.40 -8.61
CA LYS A 97 -11.33 16.34 -9.40
C LYS A 97 -10.21 15.64 -10.17
N VAL A 98 -9.51 14.71 -9.54
CA VAL A 98 -8.41 13.97 -10.15
C VAL A 98 -8.89 13.13 -11.31
N LEU A 99 -9.98 12.41 -11.14
CA LEU A 99 -10.57 11.63 -12.22
C LEU A 99 -11.00 12.54 -13.37
N LEU A 100 -11.64 13.68 -13.07
CA LEU A 100 -12.00 14.68 -14.09
C LEU A 100 -10.78 15.20 -14.86
N GLU A 101 -9.65 15.46 -14.18
CA GLU A 101 -8.42 15.86 -14.86
C GLU A 101 -7.85 14.73 -15.75
N LYS A 102 -7.86 13.48 -15.29
CA LYS A 102 -7.49 12.32 -16.13
C LYS A 102 -8.37 12.23 -17.37
N LEU A 103 -9.67 12.47 -17.22
CA LEU A 103 -10.63 12.42 -18.32
C LEU A 103 -10.40 13.55 -19.34
N LYS A 104 -10.16 14.76 -18.86
CA LYS A 104 -9.80 15.91 -19.72
C LYS A 104 -8.54 15.62 -20.52
N LYS A 105 -7.49 15.07 -19.89
CA LYS A 105 -6.25 14.70 -20.57
C LYS A 105 -6.44 13.64 -21.66
N LYS A 106 -7.40 12.75 -21.46
CA LYS A 106 -7.78 11.71 -22.43
C LYS A 106 -8.76 12.25 -23.51
N ASN A 107 -9.08 13.56 -23.51
CA ASN A 107 -10.06 14.18 -24.42
C ASN A 107 -11.45 13.53 -24.37
N ILE A 108 -11.87 13.05 -23.19
CA ILE A 108 -13.16 12.41 -23.00
C ILE A 108 -14.25 13.46 -22.79
N ASP A 109 -15.28 13.45 -23.67
CA ASP A 109 -16.49 14.26 -23.54
C ASP A 109 -17.64 13.43 -22.98
N PHE A 110 -18.13 13.84 -21.80
CA PHE A 110 -19.21 13.14 -21.11
C PHE A 110 -20.61 13.51 -21.59
N ASN A 111 -20.80 14.54 -22.39
CA ASN A 111 -22.14 15.05 -22.70
C ASN A 111 -23.01 14.06 -23.51
N LYS A 112 -22.38 13.15 -24.24
CA LYS A 112 -23.05 12.16 -25.08
C LYS A 112 -22.61 10.72 -24.82
N THR A 113 -22.23 10.40 -23.58
CA THR A 113 -21.78 9.04 -23.26
C THR A 113 -22.94 8.09 -23.03
N GLN A 114 -22.78 6.90 -23.52
CA GLN A 114 -23.64 5.75 -23.28
C GLN A 114 -22.94 4.76 -22.36
N SER A 115 -23.69 4.07 -21.53
CA SER A 115 -23.23 3.05 -20.60
C SER A 115 -23.86 1.70 -20.85
N SER A 116 -23.26 0.68 -20.29
CA SER A 116 -23.85 -0.66 -20.14
C SER A 116 -23.99 -0.94 -18.66
N ASN A 117 -25.13 -1.54 -18.27
CA ASN A 117 -25.34 -1.98 -16.90
C ASN A 117 -25.13 -3.49 -16.83
N PHE A 118 -24.36 -3.90 -15.86
CA PHE A 118 -24.14 -5.29 -15.48
C PHE A 118 -24.73 -5.50 -14.10
N PHE A 119 -25.27 -6.68 -13.86
CA PHE A 119 -26.02 -7.04 -12.66
C PHE A 119 -27.31 -6.23 -12.48
N ASP A 120 -28.22 -6.78 -11.73
CA ASP A 120 -29.50 -6.20 -11.39
C ASP A 120 -30.00 -6.74 -10.04
N GLU A 121 -31.18 -6.35 -9.62
CA GLU A 121 -31.79 -6.72 -8.35
C GLU A 121 -31.94 -8.26 -8.14
N THR A 122 -31.82 -9.04 -9.20
CA THR A 122 -31.97 -10.50 -9.16
C THR A 122 -30.64 -11.24 -9.05
N THR A 123 -29.53 -10.54 -9.17
CA THR A 123 -28.21 -11.15 -9.04
C THR A 123 -27.96 -11.63 -7.62
N ILE A 124 -27.29 -12.76 -7.48
CA ILE A 124 -26.96 -13.37 -6.19
C ILE A 124 -25.55 -13.03 -5.75
N GLU A 125 -25.25 -13.24 -4.49
CA GLU A 125 -23.91 -13.07 -3.91
C GLU A 125 -22.84 -13.78 -4.74
N LYS A 126 -21.77 -13.04 -5.08
CA LYS A 126 -20.62 -13.52 -5.86
C LYS A 126 -20.89 -13.88 -7.31
N ASP A 127 -21.99 -13.42 -7.87
CA ASP A 127 -22.21 -13.53 -9.31
C ASP A 127 -21.10 -12.82 -10.08
N LYS A 128 -20.74 -13.41 -11.23
CA LYS A 128 -19.58 -12.97 -12.03
C LYS A 128 -19.93 -12.80 -13.48
N ILE A 129 -19.50 -11.69 -14.04
CA ILE A 129 -19.56 -11.43 -15.49
C ILE A 129 -18.14 -11.25 -16.00
N LYS A 130 -17.82 -11.93 -17.12
CA LYS A 130 -16.50 -11.88 -17.74
C LYS A 130 -16.60 -11.38 -19.17
N PHE A 131 -15.67 -10.50 -19.55
CA PHE A 131 -15.48 -10.05 -20.91
C PHE A 131 -14.02 -9.74 -21.18
N SER A 132 -13.64 -9.58 -22.45
CA SER A 132 -12.29 -9.19 -22.85
C SER A 132 -12.31 -7.83 -23.50
N ALA A 133 -11.25 -7.05 -23.32
CA ALA A 133 -11.09 -5.78 -24.01
C ALA A 133 -10.76 -6.04 -25.51
N GLU A 134 -11.60 -5.57 -26.42
CA GLU A 134 -11.41 -5.77 -27.87
C GLU A 134 -10.34 -4.81 -28.47
N GLU A 135 -10.09 -3.68 -27.80
CA GLU A 135 -9.06 -2.70 -28.17
C GLU A 135 -8.55 -1.97 -26.91
N ASP A 136 -7.45 -1.24 -27.05
CA ASP A 136 -6.92 -0.39 -25.99
C ASP A 136 -7.89 0.75 -25.67
N GLY A 137 -8.09 1.01 -24.38
CA GLY A 137 -9.04 2.01 -23.95
C GLY A 137 -8.97 2.39 -22.48
N PHE A 138 -10.00 3.11 -22.07
CA PHE A 138 -10.19 3.50 -20.67
C PHE A 138 -11.64 3.19 -20.26
N ILE A 139 -11.82 2.51 -19.16
CA ILE A 139 -13.14 2.10 -18.69
C ILE A 139 -13.43 2.74 -17.34
N LEU A 140 -14.62 3.32 -17.21
CA LEU A 140 -15.21 3.75 -15.95
C LEU A 140 -16.16 2.67 -15.43
N PHE A 141 -16.01 2.33 -14.17
CA PHE A 141 -16.87 1.40 -13.45
C PHE A 141 -17.49 2.13 -12.27
N ALA A 142 -18.80 2.05 -12.12
CA ALA A 142 -19.53 2.67 -11.03
C ALA A 142 -20.48 1.67 -10.37
N ALA A 143 -20.59 1.74 -9.04
CA ALA A 143 -21.58 1.02 -8.24
C ALA A 143 -22.69 2.01 -7.81
N PRO A 144 -23.76 2.19 -8.63
CA PRO A 144 -24.81 3.14 -8.34
C PRO A 144 -25.63 2.74 -7.11
N GLY A 145 -26.22 3.72 -6.46
CA GLY A 145 -27.11 3.54 -5.34
C GLY A 145 -27.34 4.87 -4.61
N GLU A 146 -28.41 4.90 -3.85
CA GLU A 146 -28.74 6.01 -2.96
C GLU A 146 -28.66 5.52 -1.51
N ASP A 147 -28.62 6.47 -0.56
CA ASP A 147 -28.69 6.09 0.85
C ASP A 147 -29.98 5.34 1.13
N MET A 148 -29.86 4.26 1.89
CA MET A 148 -30.99 3.40 2.22
C MET A 148 -32.06 4.19 2.99
N GLN A 149 -33.26 4.18 2.49
CA GLN A 149 -34.41 4.80 3.17
C GLN A 149 -34.99 3.85 4.23
N VAL A 150 -35.75 4.41 5.20
CA VAL A 150 -36.26 3.67 6.35
C VAL A 150 -37.11 2.44 5.99
N ASN A 151 -37.69 2.43 4.80
CA ASN A 151 -38.54 1.36 4.28
C ASN A 151 -37.86 0.51 3.17
N GLN A 152 -36.59 0.72 2.92
CA GLN A 152 -35.79 -0.06 1.97
C GLN A 152 -34.85 -1.00 2.71
N GLN A 153 -34.62 -2.19 2.16
CA GLN A 153 -33.71 -3.17 2.76
C GLN A 153 -32.40 -3.36 1.95
N ASN A 154 -32.31 -2.78 0.75
CA ASN A 154 -31.18 -2.96 -0.12
C ASN A 154 -30.28 -1.70 -0.09
N ALA A 155 -29.30 -1.71 0.78
CA ALA A 155 -28.23 -0.72 0.74
C ALA A 155 -27.32 -0.95 -0.49
N PRO A 156 -26.75 0.10 -1.10
CA PRO A 156 -25.74 -0.09 -2.14
C PRO A 156 -24.52 -0.83 -1.57
N SER A 157 -23.98 -1.75 -2.35
CA SER A 157 -22.85 -2.59 -1.97
C SER A 157 -21.64 -2.40 -2.90
N ASN A 158 -20.53 -3.05 -2.57
CA ASN A 158 -19.31 -2.95 -3.35
C ASN A 158 -19.33 -3.90 -4.55
N ILE A 159 -18.71 -3.48 -5.65
CA ILE A 159 -18.39 -4.34 -6.80
C ILE A 159 -16.88 -4.57 -6.84
N GLU A 160 -16.46 -5.78 -7.11
CA GLU A 160 -15.06 -6.11 -7.35
C GLU A 160 -14.77 -6.22 -8.85
N VAL A 161 -13.68 -5.65 -9.30
CA VAL A 161 -13.18 -5.73 -10.68
C VAL A 161 -11.84 -6.43 -10.66
N LEU A 162 -11.72 -7.55 -11.36
CA LEU A 162 -10.46 -8.23 -11.60
C LEU A 162 -10.05 -8.02 -13.04
N ILE A 163 -8.79 -7.65 -13.28
CA ILE A 163 -8.24 -7.45 -14.63
C ILE A 163 -7.04 -8.38 -14.78
N GLU A 164 -7.17 -9.39 -15.64
CA GLU A 164 -6.06 -10.25 -16.05
C GLU A 164 -5.40 -9.63 -17.28
N ARG A 165 -4.17 -9.12 -17.13
CA ARG A 165 -3.40 -8.49 -18.21
C ARG A 165 -2.85 -9.54 -19.19
N LYS A 166 -3.07 -9.36 -20.50
CA LYS A 166 -2.56 -10.29 -21.50
C LYS A 166 -1.04 -10.26 -21.66
N ASN A 167 -0.48 -9.05 -21.71
CA ASN A 167 0.94 -8.89 -22.00
C ASN A 167 1.78 -8.89 -20.74
N ASN A 168 2.11 -10.08 -20.28
CA ASN A 168 3.09 -10.21 -19.22
C ASN A 168 4.05 -11.36 -19.53
N ASN A 169 5.33 -11.04 -19.61
CA ASN A 169 6.42 -12.02 -19.64
C ASN A 169 6.66 -12.68 -18.26
N GLN A 170 5.61 -12.84 -17.44
CA GLN A 170 5.77 -13.15 -16.03
C GLN A 170 5.33 -14.56 -15.68
N ASN A 171 6.12 -15.51 -16.03
CA ASN A 171 5.95 -16.91 -15.59
C ASN A 171 6.39 -17.17 -14.14
N LYS A 172 6.45 -16.15 -13.24
CA LYS A 172 7.06 -16.31 -11.91
C LYS A 172 6.36 -15.56 -10.76
N LEU A 173 5.28 -14.83 -10.99
CA LEU A 173 4.66 -13.99 -9.96
C LEU A 173 4.19 -14.76 -8.73
N ASP A 174 3.53 -15.89 -8.93
CA ASP A 174 2.90 -16.64 -7.84
C ASP A 174 3.87 -17.24 -6.82
N SER A 175 5.15 -17.43 -7.19
CA SER A 175 6.10 -18.06 -6.29
C SER A 175 6.71 -17.12 -5.24
N PHE A 176 6.63 -15.80 -5.45
CA PHE A 176 7.31 -14.82 -4.60
C PHE A 176 6.35 -13.86 -3.88
N LEU A 177 5.11 -13.78 -4.33
CA LEU A 177 4.13 -12.92 -3.70
C LEU A 177 3.75 -13.49 -2.31
N PRO A 178 3.98 -12.75 -1.21
CA PRO A 178 3.63 -13.27 0.10
C PRO A 178 2.12 -13.38 0.26
N GLU A 179 1.69 -14.27 1.15
CA GLU A 179 0.28 -14.36 1.53
C GLU A 179 -0.22 -12.98 1.96
N PRO A 180 -1.38 -12.52 1.46
CA PRO A 180 -1.92 -11.25 1.88
C PRO A 180 -2.26 -11.27 3.37
N LEU A 181 -2.06 -10.14 4.03
CA LEU A 181 -2.29 -9.99 5.47
C LEU A 181 -3.79 -10.03 5.84
N ALA A 182 -4.64 -9.68 4.89
CA ALA A 182 -6.10 -9.71 4.96
C ALA A 182 -6.65 -9.64 3.53
N THR A 183 -7.97 -9.56 3.32
CA THR A 183 -8.53 -9.30 1.99
C THR A 183 -8.20 -7.88 1.54
N PRO A 184 -7.41 -7.69 0.48
CA PRO A 184 -7.11 -6.36 -0.03
C PRO A 184 -8.38 -5.72 -0.62
N VAL A 185 -8.48 -4.40 -0.51
CA VAL A 185 -9.51 -3.62 -1.22
C VAL A 185 -9.03 -3.19 -2.60
N GLU A 186 -7.73 -3.08 -2.77
CA GLU A 186 -7.07 -2.84 -4.05
C GLU A 186 -5.73 -3.57 -4.07
N GLU A 187 -5.35 -4.11 -5.21
CA GLU A 187 -4.02 -4.65 -5.42
C GLU A 187 -3.62 -4.56 -6.89
N PHE A 188 -2.38 -4.16 -7.14
CA PHE A 188 -1.88 -3.90 -8.49
C PHE A 188 -0.35 -4.00 -8.56
N LEU A 189 0.11 -4.22 -9.79
CA LEU A 189 1.52 -4.27 -10.11
C LEU A 189 2.01 -2.91 -10.60
N ILE A 190 3.15 -2.48 -10.10
CA ILE A 190 3.92 -1.34 -10.65
C ILE A 190 5.04 -1.94 -11.48
N LYS A 191 4.95 -1.73 -12.78
CA LYS A 191 5.96 -2.22 -13.71
C LYS A 191 7.30 -1.54 -13.47
N ASP A 192 8.37 -2.27 -13.71
CA ASP A 192 9.71 -1.71 -13.69
C ASP A 192 9.77 -0.39 -14.49
N SER A 193 10.56 0.54 -14.00
CA SER A 193 10.77 1.85 -14.62
C SER A 193 9.52 2.75 -14.70
N THR A 194 8.47 2.47 -13.91
CA THR A 194 7.23 3.26 -13.86
C THR A 194 6.89 3.72 -12.44
N ALA A 195 5.86 4.56 -12.34
CA ALA A 195 5.24 4.94 -11.07
C ALA A 195 3.72 5.00 -11.21
N ILE A 196 3.01 4.81 -10.09
CA ILE A 196 1.55 4.90 -10.02
C ILE A 196 1.15 5.74 -8.81
N THR A 197 0.10 6.56 -8.98
CA THR A 197 -0.59 7.23 -7.87
C THR A 197 -1.85 6.47 -7.48
N TYR A 198 -2.13 6.42 -6.20
CA TYR A 198 -3.34 5.83 -5.64
C TYR A 198 -3.78 6.59 -4.39
N GLU A 199 -5.07 6.50 -4.05
CA GLU A 199 -5.65 7.20 -2.91
C GLU A 199 -6.00 6.23 -1.81
N ILE A 200 -5.66 6.56 -0.56
CA ILE A 200 -6.02 5.78 0.62
C ILE A 200 -6.67 6.70 1.66
N LYS A 201 -7.62 6.16 2.41
CA LYS A 201 -8.30 6.89 3.47
C LYS A 201 -7.55 6.78 4.79
N LYS A 202 -7.79 7.74 5.67
CA LYS A 202 -7.26 7.68 7.04
C LYS A 202 -7.61 6.35 7.69
N GLY A 203 -6.60 5.68 8.23
CA GLY A 203 -6.74 4.36 8.87
C GLY A 203 -6.50 3.17 7.93
N ASP A 204 -6.66 3.34 6.62
CA ASP A 204 -6.33 2.31 5.64
C ASP A 204 -4.82 1.99 5.66
N TYR A 205 -4.49 0.81 5.16
CA TYR A 205 -3.10 0.34 5.10
C TYR A 205 -2.66 0.14 3.67
N VAL A 206 -1.40 0.43 3.39
CA VAL A 206 -0.77 0.11 2.12
C VAL A 206 0.47 -0.77 2.34
N GLN A 207 0.51 -1.90 1.67
CA GLN A 207 1.62 -2.84 1.65
C GLN A 207 2.36 -2.70 0.32
N ILE A 208 3.63 -2.33 0.38
CA ILE A 208 4.52 -2.21 -0.78
C ILE A 208 5.48 -3.39 -0.71
N ILE A 209 5.49 -4.21 -1.75
CA ILE A 209 6.16 -5.51 -1.79
C ILE A 209 7.24 -5.48 -2.86
N ASP A 210 8.47 -5.79 -2.47
CA ASP A 210 9.55 -6.10 -3.40
C ASP A 210 9.37 -7.53 -3.91
N LEU A 211 8.83 -7.64 -5.11
CA LEU A 211 8.34 -8.92 -5.62
C LEU A 211 9.45 -9.92 -5.89
N TYR A 212 10.56 -9.45 -6.45
CA TYR A 212 11.69 -10.30 -6.85
C TYR A 212 12.93 -10.16 -5.97
N GLY A 213 12.89 -9.23 -5.02
CA GLY A 213 14.03 -8.86 -4.19
C GLY A 213 14.98 -7.88 -4.89
N ARG A 214 15.72 -7.12 -4.09
CA ARG A 214 16.74 -6.17 -4.54
C ARG A 214 16.24 -5.04 -5.44
N GLN A 215 14.94 -4.69 -5.31
CA GLN A 215 14.31 -3.62 -6.08
C GLN A 215 13.98 -2.43 -5.18
N CYS A 216 14.46 -1.26 -5.54
CA CYS A 216 14.10 -0.01 -4.89
C CYS A 216 12.71 0.47 -5.34
N SER A 217 11.91 0.95 -4.38
CA SER A 217 10.65 1.63 -4.63
C SER A 217 10.66 2.98 -3.94
N ASP A 218 10.61 4.07 -4.70
CA ASP A 218 10.48 5.40 -4.12
C ASP A 218 9.01 5.63 -3.73
N PHE A 219 8.80 6.09 -2.52
CA PHE A 219 7.46 6.32 -1.97
C PHE A 219 7.31 7.75 -1.47
N MET A 220 6.17 8.36 -1.84
CA MET A 220 5.72 9.65 -1.29
C MET A 220 4.25 9.57 -0.93
N ALA A 221 3.84 10.35 0.07
CA ALA A 221 2.44 10.55 0.42
C ALA A 221 2.15 12.04 0.62
N PHE A 222 0.98 12.46 0.18
CA PHE A 222 0.50 13.83 0.22
C PHE A 222 -0.84 13.86 0.97
N ASP A 223 -1.06 14.87 1.81
CA ASP A 223 -2.36 15.13 2.43
C ASP A 223 -3.38 15.50 1.34
N SER A 224 -4.33 14.62 1.09
CA SER A 224 -5.35 14.80 0.05
C SER A 224 -6.21 16.05 0.27
N ASN A 225 -6.54 16.35 1.54
CA ASN A 225 -7.33 17.52 1.88
C ASN A 225 -6.56 18.84 1.67
N ALA A 226 -5.25 18.81 1.87
CA ALA A 226 -4.39 19.96 1.57
C ALA A 226 -4.30 20.19 0.07
N LEU A 227 -4.07 19.13 -0.73
CA LEU A 227 -4.02 19.23 -2.19
C LEU A 227 -5.32 19.77 -2.79
N GLN A 228 -6.49 19.36 -2.29
CA GLN A 228 -7.79 19.88 -2.73
C GLN A 228 -7.92 21.39 -2.50
N LYS A 229 -7.21 21.93 -1.51
CA LYS A 229 -7.17 23.38 -1.20
C LYS A 229 -6.04 24.12 -1.94
N GLY A 230 -5.33 23.46 -2.85
CA GLY A 230 -4.18 24.01 -3.56
C GLY A 230 -2.93 24.18 -2.68
N MET A 231 -2.85 23.47 -1.56
CA MET A 231 -1.69 23.48 -0.66
C MET A 231 -1.00 22.13 -0.73
N GLU A 232 0.32 22.13 -0.75
CA GLU A 232 1.09 20.91 -0.66
C GLU A 232 1.53 20.62 0.79
N SER A 233 1.16 19.44 1.27
CA SER A 233 1.68 18.83 2.49
C SER A 233 2.05 17.40 2.16
N SER A 234 3.34 17.14 2.02
CA SER A 234 3.92 15.84 1.64
C SER A 234 4.91 15.39 2.70
N ILE A 235 5.33 14.12 2.62
CA ILE A 235 6.38 13.59 3.48
C ILE A 235 7.64 14.47 3.35
N ASP A 236 8.16 14.91 4.50
CA ASP A 236 9.44 15.56 4.64
C ASP A 236 10.44 14.59 5.29
N THR A 237 11.37 14.09 4.49
CA THR A 237 12.35 13.11 4.96
C THR A 237 13.33 13.70 5.96
N THR A 238 13.63 15.00 5.90
CA THR A 238 14.54 15.68 6.84
C THR A 238 13.89 15.83 8.21
N VAL A 239 12.64 16.29 8.26
CA VAL A 239 11.87 16.37 9.51
C VAL A 239 11.70 14.97 10.11
N SER A 240 11.36 13.99 9.30
CA SER A 240 11.19 12.60 9.75
C SER A 240 12.49 12.06 10.34
N ARG A 241 13.65 12.19 9.66
CA ARG A 241 14.94 11.76 10.20
C ARG A 241 15.29 12.43 11.53
N PHE A 242 15.01 13.72 11.66
CA PHE A 242 15.25 14.43 12.90
C PHE A 242 14.43 13.85 14.06
N ILE A 243 13.15 13.54 13.82
CA ILE A 243 12.26 12.97 14.83
C ILE A 243 12.64 11.51 15.15
N HIS A 244 12.99 10.72 14.13
CA HIS A 244 13.39 9.32 14.33
C HIS A 244 14.75 9.19 15.01
N GLY A 245 15.62 10.17 14.86
CA GLY A 245 17.01 10.05 15.25
C GLY A 245 17.84 9.12 14.36
N GLY A 246 17.38 8.85 13.12
CA GLY A 246 18.04 7.94 12.18
C GLY A 246 17.52 8.10 10.75
N SER A 247 18.16 7.44 9.79
CA SER A 247 17.77 7.47 8.38
C SER A 247 16.42 6.83 8.10
N TYR A 248 15.93 6.03 9.02
CA TYR A 248 14.75 5.22 8.89
C TYR A 248 14.18 4.94 10.28
N PRO A 249 12.86 4.79 10.44
CA PRO A 249 12.28 4.49 11.74
C PRO A 249 12.89 3.22 12.34
N MET A 250 13.57 3.40 13.47
CA MET A 250 14.07 2.27 14.23
C MET A 250 12.89 1.47 14.80
N PRO A 251 13.03 0.15 14.90
CA PRO A 251 12.00 -0.67 15.50
C PRO A 251 11.51 -0.11 16.85
N GLY A 252 10.19 0.00 17.02
CA GLY A 252 9.53 0.29 18.30
C GLY A 252 9.35 1.74 18.69
N LEU A 253 10.09 2.66 18.09
CA LEU A 253 10.01 4.07 18.45
C LEU A 253 9.86 4.93 17.23
N HIS A 254 9.04 5.96 17.28
CA HIS A 254 8.92 6.96 16.23
C HIS A 254 8.75 6.37 14.82
N SER A 255 7.79 5.49 14.67
CA SER A 255 7.54 4.76 13.43
C SER A 255 6.85 5.59 12.32
N LYS A 256 6.63 6.88 12.55
CA LYS A 256 5.85 7.72 11.64
C LYS A 256 6.71 8.60 10.75
N TYR A 257 6.25 8.80 9.53
CA TYR A 257 6.77 9.83 8.66
C TYR A 257 5.88 11.07 8.69
N TYR A 258 6.51 12.24 8.69
CA TYR A 258 5.90 13.52 8.96
C TYR A 258 6.01 14.46 7.77
N ASP A 259 5.11 15.44 7.70
CA ASP A 259 5.23 16.57 6.81
C ASP A 259 6.16 17.67 7.41
N LYS A 260 6.36 18.75 6.67
CA LYS A 260 7.16 19.92 7.11
C LYS A 260 6.64 20.60 8.38
N ASN A 261 5.39 20.36 8.78
CA ASN A 261 4.78 20.91 10.00
C ASN A 261 4.85 19.92 11.17
N MET A 262 5.58 18.80 11.02
CA MET A 262 5.66 17.71 11.99
C MET A 262 4.32 16.99 12.22
N GLU A 263 3.40 17.06 11.26
CA GLU A 263 2.15 16.31 11.28
C GLU A 263 2.36 14.93 10.64
N PRO A 264 1.89 13.84 11.28
CA PRO A 264 2.11 12.50 10.76
C PRO A 264 1.24 12.23 9.53
N LEU A 265 1.85 11.68 8.48
CA LEU A 265 1.17 11.25 7.27
C LEU A 265 1.00 9.73 7.22
N VAL A 266 2.06 8.97 7.50
CA VAL A 266 2.01 7.50 7.55
C VAL A 266 2.71 6.96 8.79
N ASP A 267 2.25 5.82 9.26
CA ASP A 267 2.86 5.05 10.36
C ASP A 267 3.38 3.72 9.80
N VAL A 268 4.62 3.37 10.05
CA VAL A 268 5.19 2.06 9.70
C VAL A 268 4.62 1.03 10.66
N VAL A 269 3.78 0.12 10.16
CA VAL A 269 3.14 -0.91 10.95
C VAL A 269 3.90 -2.23 10.88
N GLN A 270 4.31 -2.62 9.67
CA GLN A 270 5.14 -3.80 9.48
C GLN A 270 6.24 -3.51 8.47
N ASP A 271 7.37 -4.15 8.69
CA ASP A 271 8.52 -4.07 7.83
C ASP A 271 9.33 -5.35 8.01
N THR A 272 9.66 -6.01 6.91
CA THR A 272 10.38 -7.30 6.95
C THR A 272 11.88 -7.14 6.75
N ILE A 273 12.38 -5.92 6.51
CA ILE A 273 13.79 -5.70 6.22
C ILE A 273 14.47 -4.68 7.10
N GLY A 274 13.81 -3.56 7.42
CA GLY A 274 14.37 -2.48 8.24
C GLY A 274 15.58 -1.78 7.61
N ARG A 275 15.65 -1.74 6.28
CA ARG A 275 16.76 -1.12 5.55
C ARG A 275 16.22 -0.33 4.36
N HIS A 276 16.20 0.99 4.52
CA HIS A 276 15.65 1.93 3.55
C HIS A 276 16.45 3.23 3.59
N ASP A 277 16.32 4.05 2.55
CA ASP A 277 17.01 5.32 2.47
C ASP A 277 16.04 6.50 2.51
N THR A 278 16.48 7.57 3.14
CA THR A 278 15.80 8.87 3.16
C THR A 278 16.78 10.04 2.99
N PHE A 279 18.05 9.76 2.70
CA PHE A 279 19.06 10.78 2.44
C PHE A 279 19.09 11.21 0.97
N GLY A 280 18.95 10.22 0.07
CA GLY A 280 18.89 10.45 -1.36
C GLY A 280 17.54 11.00 -1.80
N THR A 281 17.51 11.60 -2.98
CA THR A 281 16.27 11.84 -3.73
C THR A 281 15.91 10.59 -4.51
N ALA A 282 14.65 10.45 -4.92
CA ALA A 282 14.30 9.60 -6.04
C ALA A 282 15.24 9.90 -7.22
N CYS A 283 15.67 8.89 -7.96
CA CYS A 283 16.65 9.08 -9.04
C CYS A 283 16.19 10.17 -10.02
N THR A 284 17.17 10.95 -10.53
CA THR A 284 16.89 12.15 -11.31
C THR A 284 17.50 12.08 -12.70
N ARG A 285 16.96 12.85 -13.63
CA ARG A 285 17.55 13.01 -14.95
C ARG A 285 19.00 13.45 -14.86
N LYS A 286 19.27 14.45 -14.01
CA LYS A 286 20.63 15.00 -13.85
C LYS A 286 21.62 13.95 -13.37
N SER A 287 21.24 13.07 -12.42
CA SER A 287 22.14 12.04 -11.92
C SER A 287 22.59 11.07 -13.00
N TYR A 288 21.73 10.78 -13.98
CA TYR A 288 22.08 9.94 -15.12
C TYR A 288 22.89 10.69 -16.18
N GLU A 289 22.51 11.94 -16.48
CA GLU A 289 23.24 12.80 -17.45
C GLU A 289 24.68 13.07 -16.98
N ASP A 290 24.89 13.30 -15.68
CA ASP A 290 26.25 13.48 -15.09
C ASP A 290 27.11 12.22 -15.24
N GLN A 291 26.50 11.04 -15.36
CA GLN A 291 27.16 9.76 -15.64
C GLN A 291 27.29 9.46 -17.15
N GLY A 292 26.73 10.31 -18.01
CA GLY A 292 26.77 10.14 -19.47
C GLY A 292 25.55 9.43 -20.06
N TYR A 293 24.52 9.10 -19.25
CA TYR A 293 23.30 8.42 -19.70
C TYR A 293 22.19 9.44 -20.02
N PHE A 294 22.21 10.01 -21.22
CA PHE A 294 21.20 10.98 -21.65
C PHE A 294 19.89 10.31 -22.02
N GLY A 295 18.78 10.90 -21.56
CA GLY A 295 17.44 10.40 -21.86
C GLY A 295 17.03 9.15 -21.06
N HIS A 296 17.79 8.79 -20.03
CA HIS A 296 17.43 7.67 -19.15
C HIS A 296 16.13 7.94 -18.39
N ILE A 297 15.27 6.94 -18.28
CA ILE A 297 14.06 7.00 -17.45
C ILE A 297 14.48 7.20 -16.00
N ASN A 298 13.72 8.00 -15.23
CA ASN A 298 14.02 8.26 -13.82
C ASN A 298 12.75 8.44 -13.00
N CYS A 299 12.83 8.15 -11.71
CA CYS A 299 11.68 8.19 -10.81
C CYS A 299 11.14 9.60 -10.62
N SER A 300 11.98 10.64 -10.64
CA SER A 300 11.51 12.02 -10.46
C SER A 300 10.64 12.48 -11.64
N ASP A 301 10.99 12.15 -12.87
CA ASP A 301 10.14 12.43 -14.03
C ASP A 301 8.86 11.57 -14.00
N ASN A 302 8.95 10.30 -13.59
CA ASN A 302 7.80 9.44 -13.41
C ASN A 302 6.82 10.02 -12.38
N PHE A 303 7.32 10.51 -11.24
CA PHE A 303 6.50 11.18 -10.22
C PHE A 303 5.83 12.44 -10.76
N ASN A 304 6.58 13.29 -11.47
CA ASN A 304 6.02 14.47 -12.13
C ASN A 304 4.88 14.13 -13.08
N TYR A 305 5.01 13.01 -13.80
CA TYR A 305 3.99 12.57 -14.75
C TYR A 305 2.71 12.09 -14.04
N VAL A 306 2.84 11.22 -13.03
CA VAL A 306 1.66 10.62 -12.37
C VAL A 306 1.01 11.56 -11.35
N LEU A 307 1.74 12.56 -10.80
CA LEU A 307 1.21 13.58 -9.90
C LEU A 307 0.59 14.79 -10.61
N ASP A 308 0.77 14.91 -11.93
CA ASP A 308 0.22 16.03 -12.70
C ASP A 308 -1.32 16.19 -12.58
N PRO A 309 -2.15 15.12 -12.47
CA PRO A 309 -3.58 15.27 -12.21
C PRO A 309 -3.93 15.93 -10.87
N TYR A 310 -3.03 15.90 -9.92
CA TYR A 310 -3.19 16.49 -8.59
C TYR A 310 -2.71 17.94 -8.50
N SER A 311 -2.25 18.50 -9.62
CA SER A 311 -1.69 19.87 -9.69
C SER A 311 -0.51 20.11 -8.74
N VAL A 312 0.26 19.08 -8.47
CA VAL A 312 1.50 19.16 -7.68
C VAL A 312 2.59 19.77 -8.56
N GLU A 313 3.38 20.69 -7.99
CA GLU A 313 4.45 21.36 -8.72
C GLU A 313 5.53 20.36 -9.16
N LYS A 314 5.91 20.42 -10.45
CA LYS A 314 6.96 19.54 -11.00
C LYS A 314 8.33 19.90 -10.46
N ARG A 315 9.12 18.88 -10.16
CA ARG A 315 10.46 19.00 -9.55
C ARG A 315 11.49 18.20 -10.32
N LEU A 316 12.71 18.66 -10.28
CA LEU A 316 13.86 17.91 -10.85
C LEU A 316 14.28 16.75 -9.95
N GLY A 317 13.99 16.81 -8.66
CA GLY A 317 14.27 15.76 -7.70
C GLY A 317 13.21 15.73 -6.59
N TRP A 318 12.81 14.55 -6.17
CA TRP A 318 11.84 14.30 -5.12
C TRP A 318 12.50 13.68 -3.90
N SER A 319 12.34 14.30 -2.73
CA SER A 319 12.80 13.74 -1.45
C SER A 319 11.84 12.62 -1.03
N ALA A 320 11.99 11.45 -1.63
CA ALA A 320 11.17 10.28 -1.37
C ALA A 320 11.73 9.43 -0.22
N ILE A 321 10.91 8.52 0.30
CA ILE A 321 11.40 7.36 1.04
C ILE A 321 11.80 6.33 -0.02
N ASN A 322 13.09 6.05 -0.13
CA ASN A 322 13.63 5.06 -1.05
C ASN A 322 13.58 3.69 -0.34
N LEU A 323 12.43 3.00 -0.48
CA LEU A 323 12.20 1.70 0.14
C LEU A 323 13.14 0.66 -0.46
N PHE A 324 13.61 -0.26 0.40
CA PHE A 324 14.54 -1.35 0.05
C PHE A 324 15.94 -0.89 -0.37
N PHE A 325 16.20 0.40 -0.41
CA PHE A 325 17.47 0.98 -0.81
C PHE A 325 18.50 0.85 0.31
N ASN A 326 19.71 0.38 -0.04
CA ASN A 326 20.78 0.16 0.93
C ASN A 326 21.80 1.29 0.90
N THR A 327 21.59 2.31 1.73
CA THR A 327 22.52 3.42 1.92
C THR A 327 23.45 3.16 3.09
N SER A 328 24.71 3.44 2.91
CA SER A 328 25.74 3.43 3.94
C SER A 328 26.49 4.76 4.00
N ILE A 329 26.98 5.09 5.17
CA ILE A 329 27.82 6.28 5.42
C ILE A 329 29.14 5.77 5.98
N ASP A 330 30.24 6.10 5.32
CA ASP A 330 31.58 5.70 5.78
C ASP A 330 32.14 6.62 6.87
N SER A 331 33.33 6.31 7.37
CA SER A 331 34.01 7.09 8.39
C SER A 331 34.41 8.50 7.92
N ASN A 332 34.39 8.78 6.63
CA ASN A 332 34.66 10.08 6.04
C ASN A 332 33.40 10.88 5.73
N ASN A 333 32.23 10.39 6.20
CA ASN A 333 30.91 10.94 5.91
C ASN A 333 30.50 10.89 4.42
N VAL A 334 31.09 9.97 3.65
CA VAL A 334 30.67 9.73 2.26
C VAL A 334 29.46 8.82 2.27
N ILE A 335 28.40 9.25 1.59
CA ILE A 335 27.19 8.47 1.40
C ILE A 335 27.36 7.65 0.12
N PHE A 336 27.12 6.36 0.21
CA PHE A 336 27.13 5.48 -0.95
C PHE A 336 25.99 4.46 -0.86
N SER A 337 25.54 3.99 -2.01
CA SER A 337 24.58 2.91 -2.12
C SER A 337 25.29 1.59 -2.38
N ASP A 338 24.76 0.55 -1.82
CA ASP A 338 25.21 -0.83 -2.02
C ASP A 338 24.00 -1.70 -2.43
N MET A 339 24.29 -2.94 -2.77
CA MET A 339 23.26 -3.89 -3.17
C MET A 339 22.18 -4.03 -2.10
N PRO A 340 20.88 -3.95 -2.46
CA PRO A 340 19.79 -4.09 -1.51
C PRO A 340 19.81 -5.43 -0.78
N TRP A 341 19.34 -5.44 0.45
CA TRP A 341 19.21 -6.65 1.25
C TRP A 341 17.83 -7.30 1.15
N SER A 342 16.90 -6.68 0.45
CA SER A 342 15.57 -7.23 0.26
C SER A 342 15.62 -8.55 -0.53
N ARG A 343 14.76 -9.47 -0.11
CA ARG A 343 14.54 -10.77 -0.75
C ARG A 343 13.17 -10.79 -1.41
N PRO A 344 12.91 -11.72 -2.33
CA PRO A 344 11.60 -11.87 -2.92
C PRO A 344 10.49 -11.94 -1.88
N GLY A 345 9.48 -11.05 -1.99
CA GLY A 345 8.36 -10.98 -1.08
C GLY A 345 8.56 -10.13 0.18
N ASP A 346 9.73 -9.54 0.40
CA ASP A 346 9.92 -8.54 1.46
C ASP A 346 9.00 -7.33 1.24
N TYR A 347 8.49 -6.74 2.32
CA TYR A 347 7.52 -5.66 2.23
C TYR A 347 7.59 -4.66 3.37
N VAL A 348 7.00 -3.50 3.13
CA VAL A 348 6.67 -2.50 4.14
C VAL A 348 5.16 -2.29 4.14
N LEU A 349 4.55 -2.26 5.33
CA LEU A 349 3.14 -1.94 5.54
C LEU A 349 3.03 -0.60 6.26
N PHE A 350 2.45 0.39 5.59
CA PHE A 350 2.13 1.69 6.17
C PHE A 350 0.65 1.78 6.54
N GLN A 351 0.34 2.54 7.61
CA GLN A 351 -1.03 2.98 7.91
C GLN A 351 -1.16 4.48 7.66
N ALA A 352 -2.17 4.88 6.92
CA ALA A 352 -2.49 6.27 6.67
C ALA A 352 -2.98 6.99 7.93
N GLN A 353 -2.37 8.13 8.27
CA GLN A 353 -2.77 8.96 9.41
C GLN A 353 -3.74 10.07 9.00
N LYS A 354 -3.87 10.32 7.71
CA LYS A 354 -4.79 11.25 7.05
C LYS A 354 -5.33 10.60 5.78
N ASP A 355 -6.27 11.23 5.10
CA ASP A 355 -6.60 10.89 3.71
C ASP A 355 -5.42 11.28 2.83
N LEU A 356 -4.88 10.34 2.06
CA LEU A 356 -3.63 10.52 1.36
C LEU A 356 -3.77 10.23 -0.14
N VAL A 357 -3.00 10.99 -0.93
CA VAL A 357 -2.57 10.62 -2.26
C VAL A 357 -1.16 10.05 -2.13
N CYS A 358 -1.00 8.78 -2.43
CA CYS A 358 0.28 8.10 -2.42
C CYS A 358 0.82 7.97 -3.84
N VAL A 359 2.14 7.95 -3.97
CA VAL A 359 2.84 7.58 -5.19
C VAL A 359 3.94 6.57 -4.84
N SER A 360 4.03 5.51 -5.63
CA SER A 360 5.09 4.51 -5.56
C SER A 360 5.69 4.29 -6.94
N SER A 361 6.99 4.05 -6.98
CA SER A 361 7.70 3.68 -8.21
C SER A 361 8.27 2.26 -8.12
N ALA A 362 8.60 1.69 -9.28
CA ALA A 362 9.61 0.66 -9.40
C ALA A 362 10.83 1.34 -10.07
N CYS A 363 11.88 1.57 -9.30
CA CYS A 363 13.01 2.41 -9.71
C CYS A 363 13.73 1.84 -10.94
N PRO A 364 14.02 2.68 -11.96
CA PRO A 364 14.65 2.25 -13.21
C PRO A 364 16.19 2.14 -13.16
N SER A 365 16.84 2.35 -12.00
CA SER A 365 18.29 2.38 -11.95
C SER A 365 18.91 1.03 -12.31
N ASP A 366 19.61 1.00 -13.42
CA ASP A 366 20.36 -0.16 -13.92
C ASP A 366 21.88 0.15 -14.06
N THR A 367 22.29 1.35 -13.61
CA THR A 367 23.65 1.86 -13.76
C THR A 367 24.50 1.68 -12.50
N ASP A 368 23.89 1.26 -11.40
CA ASP A 368 24.51 1.09 -10.09
C ASP A 368 23.91 -0.12 -9.32
N PRO A 369 24.44 -0.50 -8.15
CA PRO A 369 23.92 -1.64 -7.40
C PRO A 369 22.55 -1.43 -6.76
N SER A 370 21.93 -0.26 -6.83
CA SER A 370 20.70 0.06 -6.11
C SER A 370 19.49 -0.81 -6.46
N ASN A 371 19.48 -1.43 -7.64
CA ASN A 371 18.52 -2.46 -8.06
C ASN A 371 19.23 -3.73 -8.56
N ASP A 372 20.41 -4.03 -8.02
CA ASP A 372 21.23 -5.17 -8.49
C ASP A 372 21.45 -5.13 -10.01
N TRP A 373 21.57 -3.91 -10.60
CA TRP A 373 21.70 -3.63 -12.04
C TRP A 373 20.55 -4.19 -12.91
N ASN A 374 19.45 -4.62 -12.31
CA ASN A 374 18.34 -5.25 -13.01
C ASN A 374 17.00 -4.84 -12.42
N PRO A 375 16.42 -3.71 -12.86
CA PRO A 375 15.12 -3.26 -12.40
C PRO A 375 14.03 -4.32 -12.55
N THR A 376 13.18 -4.44 -11.55
CA THR A 376 12.07 -5.38 -11.49
C THR A 376 10.79 -4.70 -11.00
N ASP A 377 9.69 -5.45 -10.98
CA ASP A 377 8.38 -4.93 -10.62
C ASP A 377 8.20 -4.83 -9.10
N ILE A 378 7.36 -3.89 -8.67
CA ILE A 378 6.86 -3.73 -7.31
C ILE A 378 5.37 -4.10 -7.27
N TYR A 379 4.92 -4.74 -6.21
CA TYR A 379 3.51 -5.05 -6.01
C TYR A 379 2.92 -4.27 -4.84
N VAL A 380 1.69 -3.79 -4.99
CA VAL A 380 1.02 -2.99 -3.96
C VAL A 380 -0.32 -3.61 -3.59
N ARG A 381 -0.60 -3.67 -2.29
CA ARG A 381 -1.90 -4.03 -1.73
C ARG A 381 -2.38 -2.96 -0.79
N VAL A 382 -3.65 -2.61 -0.90
CA VAL A 382 -4.32 -1.69 0.02
C VAL A 382 -5.33 -2.47 0.86
N TYR A 383 -5.36 -2.22 2.17
CA TYR A 383 -6.29 -2.86 3.10
C TYR A 383 -7.14 -1.82 3.82
N ASN A 384 -8.36 -2.19 4.16
CA ASN A 384 -9.29 -1.32 4.87
C ASN A 384 -8.87 -1.11 6.34
N GLU A 385 -9.20 0.03 6.92
CA GLU A 385 -8.98 0.41 8.33
C GLU A 385 -9.53 -0.62 9.34
N LYS A 386 -10.56 -1.38 8.98
CA LYS A 386 -11.16 -2.41 9.84
C LYS A 386 -10.20 -3.55 10.12
N ASN A 387 -9.23 -3.76 9.23
CA ASN A 387 -8.14 -4.69 9.47
C ASN A 387 -7.20 -4.09 10.52
N ARG A 388 -6.92 -4.84 11.58
CA ARG A 388 -6.01 -4.38 12.64
C ARG A 388 -4.76 -5.22 12.59
N PHE A 389 -3.70 -4.65 12.06
CA PHE A 389 -2.41 -5.32 12.00
C PHE A 389 -1.56 -4.97 13.22
N SER A 390 -0.92 -5.99 13.80
CA SER A 390 0.03 -5.78 14.88
C SER A 390 1.30 -5.11 14.36
N LYS A 391 1.86 -4.19 15.13
CA LYS A 391 3.17 -3.63 14.80
C LYS A 391 4.26 -4.69 14.91
N SER A 392 5.06 -4.78 13.85
CA SER A 392 6.10 -5.77 13.71
C SER A 392 7.15 -5.27 12.73
N ILE A 393 8.19 -4.63 13.27
CA ILE A 393 9.26 -4.05 12.47
C ILE A 393 10.49 -4.94 12.57
N GLY A 394 10.91 -5.48 11.43
CA GLY A 394 12.10 -6.30 11.31
C GLY A 394 13.33 -5.49 10.93
N TYR A 395 14.48 -6.08 11.11
CA TYR A 395 15.75 -5.60 10.58
C TYR A 395 16.68 -6.78 10.27
N ARG A 396 17.59 -6.57 9.33
CA ARG A 396 18.65 -7.53 9.01
C ARG A 396 19.99 -6.99 9.50
N LYS A 397 20.85 -7.85 9.99
CA LYS A 397 22.21 -7.47 10.38
C LYS A 397 23.16 -7.36 9.20
N ASN A 398 22.93 -8.18 8.19
CA ASN A 398 23.62 -8.19 6.90
C ASN A 398 22.74 -8.86 5.84
N ALA A 399 23.18 -8.86 4.59
CA ALA A 399 22.44 -9.41 3.46
C ALA A 399 22.04 -10.90 3.62
N ASP A 400 22.88 -11.69 4.28
CA ASP A 400 22.68 -13.13 4.40
C ASP A 400 21.89 -13.55 5.65
N SER A 401 21.75 -12.64 6.64
CA SER A 401 21.01 -12.93 7.87
C SER A 401 19.52 -13.01 7.63
N ASP A 402 18.83 -13.85 8.41
CA ASP A 402 17.38 -13.73 8.52
C ASP A 402 17.01 -12.42 9.20
N PHE A 403 15.82 -11.89 8.92
CA PHE A 403 15.36 -10.70 9.58
C PHE A 403 15.03 -11.00 11.05
N MET A 404 15.40 -10.07 11.90
CA MET A 404 15.02 -10.08 13.31
C MET A 404 13.75 -9.25 13.46
N LEU A 405 12.68 -9.88 13.94
CA LEU A 405 11.40 -9.21 14.10
C LEU A 405 11.27 -8.71 15.53
N THR A 406 10.95 -7.43 15.67
CA THR A 406 10.61 -6.83 16.96
C THR A 406 9.12 -6.50 16.99
N LYS A 407 8.50 -6.67 18.16
CA LYS A 407 7.06 -6.52 18.37
C LYS A 407 6.77 -5.62 19.56
N GLU A 408 5.65 -4.94 19.49
CA GLU A 408 5.09 -4.28 20.66
C GLU A 408 4.48 -5.32 21.63
N THR A 409 4.62 -5.09 22.93
CA THR A 409 3.89 -5.89 23.92
C THR A 409 2.44 -5.41 24.03
N GLY A 410 1.58 -6.21 24.66
CA GLY A 410 0.20 -5.78 24.95
C GLY A 410 0.11 -4.53 25.85
N PHE A 411 1.19 -4.19 26.57
CA PHE A 411 1.29 -2.99 27.41
C PHE A 411 1.89 -1.77 26.71
N HIS A 412 2.49 -1.97 25.56
CA HIS A 412 3.18 -0.90 24.82
C HIS A 412 2.32 0.36 24.60
N PRO A 413 1.01 0.31 24.29
CA PRO A 413 0.18 1.50 24.16
C PRO A 413 0.10 2.36 25.43
N ARG A 414 0.44 1.80 26.59
CA ARG A 414 0.51 2.53 27.87
C ARG A 414 1.92 2.94 28.22
N THR A 415 2.87 2.03 28.13
CA THR A 415 4.28 2.29 28.48
C THR A 415 4.90 3.32 27.56
N SER A 416 4.60 3.31 26.28
CA SER A 416 5.10 4.28 25.29
C SER A 416 4.62 5.73 25.52
N LYS A 417 3.59 5.93 26.32
CA LYS A 417 3.16 7.28 26.76
C LYS A 417 4.00 7.81 27.93
N LEU A 418 4.63 6.93 28.67
CA LEU A 418 5.39 7.24 29.89
C LEU A 418 6.89 7.38 29.60
N THR A 419 7.39 6.67 28.61
CA THR A 419 8.79 6.75 28.17
C THR A 419 8.91 6.50 26.69
N LYS A 420 9.97 7.06 26.10
CA LYS A 420 10.42 6.76 24.73
C LYS A 420 11.73 5.96 24.72
N ASP A 421 12.31 5.75 25.89
CA ASP A 421 13.51 4.95 26.06
C ASP A 421 13.11 3.47 26.19
N MET A 422 13.11 2.79 25.06
CA MET A 422 12.73 1.39 24.92
C MET A 422 13.95 0.55 24.58
N MET A 423 13.91 -0.71 24.94
CA MET A 423 14.92 -1.70 24.58
C MET A 423 14.28 -2.93 23.95
N ASP A 424 15.01 -3.60 23.07
CA ASP A 424 14.63 -4.91 22.56
C ASP A 424 14.94 -5.98 23.64
N SER A 425 13.94 -6.74 23.99
CA SER A 425 14.06 -7.90 24.88
C SER A 425 13.39 -9.10 24.22
N SER A 426 14.20 -10.01 23.70
CA SER A 426 13.73 -11.24 23.02
C SER A 426 12.71 -10.94 21.89
N GLY A 427 12.93 -9.88 21.13
CA GLY A 427 12.07 -9.45 20.04
C GLY A 427 10.85 -8.63 20.47
N PHE A 428 10.80 -8.15 21.70
CA PHE A 428 9.74 -7.26 22.18
C PHE A 428 10.31 -5.93 22.68
N TRP A 429 9.58 -4.86 22.40
CA TRP A 429 9.87 -3.53 22.91
C TRP A 429 9.36 -3.38 24.31
N ILE A 430 10.26 -3.27 25.29
CA ILE A 430 9.95 -2.99 26.68
C ILE A 430 10.64 -1.70 27.13
N PRO A 431 10.09 -0.96 28.13
CA PRO A 431 10.76 0.21 28.69
C PRO A 431 12.15 -0.14 29.22
N ASN A 432 13.15 0.62 28.79
CA ASN A 432 14.49 0.56 29.36
C ASN A 432 14.55 1.39 30.64
N LYS A 433 14.02 2.60 30.63
CA LYS A 433 13.87 3.47 31.79
C LYS A 433 12.78 4.52 31.56
N TYR A 434 12.31 5.12 32.65
CA TYR A 434 11.34 6.21 32.63
C TYR A 434 12.08 7.54 32.88
N ASN A 435 12.36 8.29 31.81
CA ASN A 435 13.21 9.48 31.84
C ASN A 435 12.76 10.56 32.82
N ASN A 436 11.44 10.68 33.09
CA ASN A 436 10.90 11.66 34.04
C ASN A 436 11.28 11.37 35.49
N TYR A 437 11.55 10.11 35.83
CA TYR A 437 11.92 9.70 37.18
C TYR A 437 13.42 9.48 37.32
N GLY A 438 14.04 8.89 36.32
CA GLY A 438 15.45 8.53 36.29
C GLY A 438 15.76 7.25 37.07
N THR A 439 16.91 6.69 36.79
CA THR A 439 17.32 5.36 37.26
C THR A 439 17.40 5.29 38.81
N ILE A 440 17.78 6.36 39.50
CA ILE A 440 17.89 6.37 40.98
C ILE A 440 16.51 6.28 41.58
N ALA A 441 15.54 7.06 41.10
CA ALA A 441 14.17 7.01 41.62
C ALA A 441 13.50 5.67 41.35
N GLU A 442 13.75 5.04 40.22
CA GLU A 442 13.27 3.69 39.89
C GLU A 442 13.90 2.65 40.84
N TYR A 443 15.19 2.76 41.10
CA TYR A 443 15.88 1.89 42.06
C TYR A 443 15.28 2.02 43.48
N GLU A 444 15.10 3.27 43.96
CA GLU A 444 14.49 3.53 45.27
C GLU A 444 13.05 3.01 45.39
N ALA A 445 12.26 3.15 44.28
CA ALA A 445 10.93 2.59 44.21
C ALA A 445 10.94 1.05 44.33
N CYS A 446 11.89 0.41 43.67
CA CYS A 446 12.06 -1.05 43.74
C CYS A 446 12.47 -1.52 45.15
N ARG A 447 13.29 -0.75 45.85
CA ARG A 447 13.81 -1.13 47.18
C ARG A 447 12.83 -0.82 48.33
N ASN A 448 12.14 0.31 48.24
CA ASN A 448 11.38 0.86 49.35
C ASN A 448 9.86 0.91 49.12
N ASN A 449 9.40 0.69 47.85
CA ASN A 449 8.01 0.77 47.46
C ASN A 449 7.61 -0.41 46.57
N VAL A 450 6.81 -0.14 45.52
CA VAL A 450 6.31 -1.14 44.56
C VAL A 450 6.63 -0.68 43.15
N ILE A 451 7.04 -1.63 42.33
CA ILE A 451 7.20 -1.42 40.87
C ILE A 451 6.29 -2.36 40.09
N VAL A 452 5.99 -1.96 38.85
CA VAL A 452 5.33 -2.80 37.83
C VAL A 452 6.29 -2.95 36.67
N MET A 453 6.52 -4.16 36.22
CA MET A 453 7.39 -4.47 35.09
C MET A 453 6.62 -5.20 34.00
N ASP A 454 6.93 -4.86 32.75
CA ASP A 454 6.46 -5.61 31.59
C ASP A 454 7.37 -6.82 31.34
N LEU A 455 6.90 -8.00 31.64
CA LEU A 455 7.60 -9.27 31.43
C LEU A 455 7.09 -10.05 30.22
N SER A 456 6.41 -9.40 29.29
CA SER A 456 5.85 -10.03 28.09
C SER A 456 6.91 -10.70 27.20
N SER A 457 8.16 -10.23 27.26
CA SER A 457 9.28 -10.79 26.52
C SER A 457 9.76 -12.16 27.03
N LEU A 458 9.41 -12.52 28.25
CA LEU A 458 9.79 -13.81 28.81
C LEU A 458 8.93 -14.93 28.23
N ARG A 459 9.55 -16.06 27.91
CA ARG A 459 8.84 -17.27 27.49
C ARG A 459 8.06 -17.86 28.66
N LYS A 460 6.88 -18.37 28.37
CA LYS A 460 6.04 -19.09 29.31
C LYS A 460 6.06 -20.56 28.92
N PHE A 461 6.33 -21.41 29.91
CA PHE A 461 6.29 -22.85 29.74
C PHE A 461 5.18 -23.38 30.65
N GLU A 462 4.32 -24.20 30.07
CA GLU A 462 3.31 -24.93 30.83
C GLU A 462 3.72 -26.40 30.89
N ILE A 463 3.88 -26.92 32.09
CA ILE A 463 4.22 -28.34 32.34
C ILE A 463 2.95 -29.00 32.85
N LEU A 464 2.49 -30.01 32.12
CA LEU A 464 1.26 -30.73 32.45
C LEU A 464 1.58 -32.21 32.64
N GLY A 465 1.07 -32.78 33.69
CA GLY A 465 1.19 -34.20 33.98
C GLY A 465 0.98 -34.52 35.47
N PRO A 466 0.89 -35.81 35.81
CA PRO A 466 0.76 -36.22 37.23
C PRO A 466 1.88 -35.72 38.12
N ASP A 467 3.10 -35.61 37.56
CA ASP A 467 4.32 -35.24 38.27
C ASP A 467 4.79 -33.81 37.97
N ALA A 468 3.87 -32.93 37.50
CA ALA A 468 4.20 -31.56 37.08
C ALA A 468 4.63 -30.65 38.25
N GLU A 469 4.37 -31.04 39.52
CA GLU A 469 4.76 -30.31 40.72
C GLU A 469 6.13 -30.74 41.25
N GLU A 470 6.70 -31.86 40.82
CA GLU A 470 8.04 -32.31 41.16
C GLU A 470 9.14 -31.65 40.30
#